data_c168b28b529d48cba7c37acbaf7a4988
#
_entry.id   c168b28b529d48cba7c37acbaf7a4988
#
_cell.length_a   1.000
_cell.length_b   1.000
_cell.length_c   1.000
_cell.angle_alpha   90.00
_cell.angle_beta   90.00
_cell.angle_gamma   90.00
#
_symmetry.space_group_name_H-M   'P 1'
#
loop_
_entity.id
_entity.type
_entity.pdbx_description
1 polymer ?
#
loop_
_entity_poly.entity_id
_entity_poly.type
_entity_poly.pdbx_seq_one_letter_code
_entity_poly.pdbx_strand_id
1 'polypeptide(L)'
;MLASASLKMQDNLRGLIEEVVAAVTQLGAAIEEVSAVSEQSSQGIQSQQQEIAQVATAMAQMKATVADVAGNTEVASESASSANALARRGSQDVQGALDAITRVAGEMEQAGNLVSELEKESAQINLVVDVIRGIADQTNLLALNAAIEAARAGEQGRGFAVVADEVRTLAGRTQASTGEIVAIIETLQARANRAKSVTGQSCEMIRQCVSQSERTSAGIRQIEEAVAQIADMAIQIASACGEQDAVSDELGRNVERINESSNEVATGADHTARACLELSQLAASLRQTIGRFRLA
;
A
#
# COMPACT_ATOMS: atom_id res chain seq x y z
N MET A 1 -54.57 -63.26 -78.71
CA MET A 1 -53.55 -63.36 -77.59
C MET A 1 -52.36 -62.43 -77.80
N LEU A 2 -51.65 -62.37 -78.96
CA LEU A 2 -50.49 -61.50 -79.18
C LEU A 2 -50.79 -59.99 -79.03
N ALA A 3 -51.92 -59.48 -79.54
CA ALA A 3 -52.31 -58.07 -79.45
C ALA A 3 -52.59 -57.64 -78.00
N SER A 4 -53.18 -58.50 -77.16
CA SER A 4 -53.44 -58.23 -75.73
C SER A 4 -52.13 -58.24 -74.88
N ALA A 5 -51.16 -59.10 -75.24
CA ALA A 5 -49.83 -59.11 -74.57
C ALA A 5 -49.01 -57.88 -74.94
N SER A 6 -49.07 -57.40 -76.19
CA SER A 6 -48.42 -56.20 -76.67
C SER A 6 -48.95 -54.92 -75.96
N LEU A 7 -50.29 -54.81 -75.84
CA LEU A 7 -50.93 -53.70 -75.11
C LEU A 7 -50.53 -53.69 -73.63
N LYS A 8 -50.52 -54.83 -72.98
CA LYS A 8 -50.14 -54.94 -71.57
C LYS A 8 -48.66 -54.60 -71.36
N MET A 9 -47.78 -54.92 -72.31
CA MET A 9 -46.38 -54.55 -72.30
C MET A 9 -46.21 -53.04 -72.48
N GLN A 10 -46.98 -52.41 -73.38
CA GLN A 10 -46.98 -50.99 -73.60
C GLN A 10 -47.42 -50.23 -72.34
N ASP A 11 -48.50 -50.66 -71.67
CA ASP A 11 -49.00 -50.05 -70.41
C ASP A 11 -47.97 -50.16 -69.28
N ASN A 12 -47.31 -51.34 -69.15
CA ASN A 12 -46.24 -51.51 -68.17
C ASN A 12 -45.03 -50.59 -68.45
N LEU A 13 -44.61 -50.51 -69.72
CA LEU A 13 -43.54 -49.60 -70.13
C LEU A 13 -43.88 -48.15 -69.91
N ARG A 14 -45.14 -47.78 -70.16
CA ARG A 14 -45.62 -46.43 -69.89
C ARG A 14 -45.55 -46.07 -68.39
N GLY A 15 -46.04 -46.98 -67.53
CA GLY A 15 -45.97 -46.83 -66.10
C GLY A 15 -44.54 -46.69 -65.60
N LEU A 16 -43.61 -47.52 -66.05
CA LEU A 16 -42.19 -47.42 -65.71
C LEU A 16 -41.55 -46.09 -66.13
N ILE A 17 -41.90 -45.62 -67.37
CA ILE A 17 -41.38 -44.31 -67.82
C ILE A 17 -41.92 -43.15 -66.99
N GLU A 18 -43.22 -43.18 -66.64
CA GLU A 18 -43.81 -42.16 -65.76
C GLU A 18 -43.16 -42.15 -64.37
N GLU A 19 -42.89 -43.31 -63.77
CA GLU A 19 -42.16 -43.45 -62.52
C GLU A 19 -40.72 -42.90 -62.61
N VAL A 20 -40.00 -43.23 -63.67
CA VAL A 20 -38.63 -42.72 -63.87
C VAL A 20 -38.61 -41.22 -64.10
N VAL A 21 -39.55 -40.63 -64.82
CA VAL A 21 -39.70 -39.20 -65.01
C VAL A 21 -39.96 -38.48 -63.65
N ALA A 22 -40.85 -39.04 -62.83
CA ALA A 22 -41.11 -38.51 -61.49
C ALA A 22 -39.85 -38.55 -60.59
N ALA A 23 -39.14 -39.69 -60.60
CA ALA A 23 -37.90 -39.85 -59.83
C ALA A 23 -36.79 -38.86 -60.25
N VAL A 24 -36.62 -38.65 -61.58
CA VAL A 24 -35.63 -37.69 -62.11
C VAL A 24 -36.01 -36.27 -61.75
N THR A 25 -37.31 -35.91 -61.70
CA THR A 25 -37.79 -34.61 -61.30
C THR A 25 -37.52 -34.38 -59.82
N GLN A 26 -37.78 -35.37 -58.96
CA GLN A 26 -37.51 -35.33 -57.56
C GLN A 26 -35.98 -35.24 -57.24
N LEU A 27 -35.17 -35.98 -58.01
CA LEU A 27 -33.72 -35.93 -57.98
C LEU A 27 -33.22 -34.52 -58.33
N GLY A 28 -33.78 -33.87 -59.33
CA GLY A 28 -33.44 -32.49 -59.71
C GLY A 28 -33.68 -31.49 -58.54
N ALA A 29 -34.84 -31.55 -57.86
CA ALA A 29 -35.17 -30.75 -56.76
C ALA A 29 -34.21 -31.00 -55.56
N ALA A 30 -33.86 -32.24 -55.26
CA ALA A 30 -32.90 -32.56 -54.18
C ALA A 30 -31.49 -32.06 -54.49
N ILE A 31 -31.06 -32.08 -55.76
CA ILE A 31 -29.76 -31.53 -56.16
C ILE A 31 -29.73 -30.04 -56.01
N GLU A 32 -30.80 -29.28 -56.31
CA GLU A 32 -30.89 -27.87 -56.14
C GLU A 32 -30.79 -27.48 -54.59
N GLU A 33 -31.49 -28.27 -53.78
CA GLU A 33 -31.45 -28.06 -52.30
C GLU A 33 -30.06 -28.31 -51.74
N VAL A 34 -29.41 -29.42 -52.11
CA VAL A 34 -28.02 -29.71 -51.63
C VAL A 34 -27.04 -28.70 -52.16
N SER A 35 -27.20 -28.20 -53.39
CA SER A 35 -26.35 -27.13 -53.94
C SER A 35 -26.51 -25.84 -53.18
N ALA A 36 -27.72 -25.44 -52.80
CA ALA A 36 -27.99 -24.25 -51.98
C ALA A 36 -27.38 -24.38 -50.57
N VAL A 37 -27.47 -25.56 -49.95
CA VAL A 37 -26.85 -25.83 -48.62
C VAL A 37 -25.31 -25.77 -48.71
N SER A 38 -24.71 -26.27 -49.80
CA SER A 38 -23.26 -26.19 -50.05
C SER A 38 -22.79 -24.73 -50.19
N GLU A 39 -23.50 -23.91 -50.93
CA GLU A 39 -23.21 -22.47 -51.09
C GLU A 39 -23.32 -21.75 -49.75
N GLN A 40 -24.41 -22.00 -49.00
CA GLN A 40 -24.60 -21.44 -47.66
C GLN A 40 -23.47 -21.86 -46.70
N SER A 41 -23.04 -23.13 -46.76
CA SER A 41 -21.92 -23.63 -45.95
C SER A 41 -20.62 -22.91 -46.29
N SER A 42 -20.33 -22.70 -47.56
CA SER A 42 -19.15 -21.96 -48.02
C SER A 42 -19.12 -20.51 -47.48
N GLN A 43 -20.26 -19.80 -47.55
CA GLN A 43 -20.39 -18.46 -47.02
C GLN A 43 -20.24 -18.44 -45.49
N GLY A 44 -20.83 -19.39 -44.78
CA GLY A 44 -20.69 -19.55 -43.33
C GLY A 44 -19.24 -19.76 -42.91
N ILE A 45 -18.48 -20.56 -43.66
CA ILE A 45 -17.06 -20.79 -43.38
C ILE A 45 -16.21 -19.54 -43.61
N GLN A 46 -16.49 -18.75 -44.65
CA GLN A 46 -15.77 -17.47 -44.86
C GLN A 46 -15.97 -16.52 -43.68
N SER A 47 -17.20 -16.43 -43.16
CA SER A 47 -17.48 -15.63 -41.94
C SER A 47 -16.75 -16.19 -40.72
N GLN A 48 -16.75 -17.52 -40.54
CA GLN A 48 -16.03 -18.19 -39.44
C GLN A 48 -14.52 -17.96 -39.51
N GLN A 49 -13.91 -17.99 -40.69
CA GLN A 49 -12.49 -17.67 -40.87
C GLN A 49 -12.15 -16.23 -40.45
N GLN A 50 -13.03 -15.25 -40.72
CA GLN A 50 -12.87 -13.90 -40.26
C GLN A 50 -12.94 -13.80 -38.73
N GLU A 51 -13.89 -14.48 -38.08
CA GLU A 51 -13.99 -14.56 -36.64
C GLU A 51 -12.74 -15.21 -36.00
N ILE A 52 -12.24 -16.29 -36.57
CA ILE A 52 -11.01 -16.97 -36.15
C ILE A 52 -9.83 -16.00 -36.18
N ALA A 53 -9.67 -15.22 -37.24
CA ALA A 53 -8.60 -14.22 -37.35
C ALA A 53 -8.72 -13.11 -36.28
N GLN A 54 -9.94 -12.69 -35.95
CA GLN A 54 -10.17 -11.75 -34.85
C GLN A 54 -9.81 -12.34 -33.48
N VAL A 55 -10.22 -13.61 -33.24
CA VAL A 55 -9.88 -14.34 -32.02
C VAL A 55 -8.36 -14.50 -31.88
N ALA A 56 -7.66 -14.86 -32.96
CA ALA A 56 -6.19 -14.97 -32.95
C ALA A 56 -5.50 -13.65 -32.62
N THR A 57 -6.03 -12.53 -33.13
CA THR A 57 -5.54 -11.19 -32.81
C THR A 57 -5.78 -10.85 -31.34
N ALA A 58 -6.98 -11.12 -30.82
CA ALA A 58 -7.30 -10.88 -29.41
C ALA A 58 -6.43 -11.71 -28.46
N MET A 59 -6.10 -12.94 -28.85
CA MET A 59 -5.19 -13.80 -28.10
C MET A 59 -3.75 -13.27 -28.07
N ALA A 60 -3.26 -12.75 -29.20
CA ALA A 60 -1.93 -12.12 -29.24
C ALA A 60 -1.87 -10.90 -28.30
N GLN A 61 -2.94 -10.10 -28.29
CA GLN A 61 -3.06 -8.97 -27.36
C GLN A 61 -3.16 -9.43 -25.90
N MET A 62 -3.90 -10.51 -25.62
CA MET A 62 -4.00 -11.11 -24.29
C MET A 62 -2.63 -11.55 -23.78
N LYS A 63 -1.84 -12.28 -24.59
CA LYS A 63 -0.47 -12.67 -24.23
C LYS A 63 0.42 -11.48 -23.91
N ALA A 64 0.37 -10.43 -24.73
CA ALA A 64 1.13 -9.20 -24.45
C ALA A 64 0.71 -8.57 -23.14
N THR A 65 -0.61 -8.48 -22.86
CA THR A 65 -1.13 -7.93 -21.61
C THR A 65 -0.71 -8.78 -20.40
N VAL A 66 -0.75 -10.11 -20.48
CA VAL A 66 -0.31 -11.00 -19.41
C VAL A 66 1.18 -10.80 -19.11
N ALA A 67 2.00 -10.68 -20.15
CA ALA A 67 3.44 -10.39 -19.99
C ALA A 67 3.68 -9.03 -19.33
N ASP A 68 2.94 -7.99 -19.71
CA ASP A 68 3.03 -6.66 -19.10
C ASP A 68 2.60 -6.67 -17.63
N VAL A 69 1.51 -7.40 -17.30
CA VAL A 69 1.04 -7.55 -15.91
C VAL A 69 2.09 -8.29 -15.08
N ALA A 70 2.68 -9.38 -15.62
CA ALA A 70 3.75 -10.11 -14.94
C ALA A 70 4.97 -9.22 -14.66
N GLY A 71 5.41 -8.44 -15.64
CA GLY A 71 6.51 -7.48 -15.47
C GLY A 71 6.22 -6.40 -14.43
N ASN A 72 5.01 -5.81 -14.47
CA ASN A 72 4.59 -4.81 -13.47
C ASN A 72 4.50 -5.42 -12.06
N THR A 73 4.11 -6.68 -11.95
CA THR A 73 4.02 -7.40 -10.68
C THR A 73 5.41 -7.65 -10.08
N GLU A 74 6.40 -7.95 -10.90
CA GLU A 74 7.79 -8.10 -10.46
C GLU A 74 8.33 -6.77 -9.90
N VAL A 75 8.11 -5.65 -10.60
CA VAL A 75 8.47 -4.30 -10.13
C VAL A 75 7.74 -3.95 -8.83
N ALA A 76 6.47 -4.31 -8.70
CA ALA A 76 5.70 -4.09 -7.46
C ALA A 76 6.28 -4.90 -6.29
N SER A 77 6.67 -6.16 -6.51
CA SER A 77 7.32 -7.01 -5.51
C SER A 77 8.67 -6.45 -5.05
N GLU A 78 9.49 -5.97 -5.97
CA GLU A 78 10.78 -5.33 -5.66
C GLU A 78 10.59 -4.02 -4.87
N SER A 79 9.59 -3.21 -5.27
CA SER A 79 9.22 -1.99 -4.57
C SER A 79 8.74 -2.26 -3.16
N ALA A 80 7.92 -3.30 -2.97
CA ALA A 80 7.47 -3.76 -1.65
C ALA A 80 8.65 -4.22 -0.79
N SER A 81 9.58 -4.99 -1.34
CA SER A 81 10.80 -5.43 -0.62
C SER A 81 11.63 -4.23 -0.16
N SER A 82 11.83 -3.24 -1.02
CA SER A 82 12.55 -2.00 -0.70
C SER A 82 11.85 -1.18 0.37
N ALA A 83 10.51 -1.04 0.29
CA ALA A 83 9.70 -0.33 1.28
C ALA A 83 9.76 -1.03 2.65
N ASN A 84 9.75 -2.37 2.70
CA ASN A 84 9.90 -3.14 3.93
C ASN A 84 11.28 -2.87 4.58
N ALA A 85 12.34 -2.86 3.79
CA ALA A 85 13.69 -2.55 4.30
C ALA A 85 13.80 -1.12 4.84
N LEU A 86 13.11 -0.15 4.22
CA LEU A 86 13.02 1.23 4.71
C LEU A 86 12.21 1.32 6.01
N ALA A 87 11.07 0.65 6.09
CA ALA A 87 10.22 0.62 7.28
C ALA A 87 10.98 0.03 8.49
N ARG A 88 11.68 -1.09 8.30
CA ARG A 88 12.53 -1.70 9.34
C ARG A 88 13.63 -0.77 9.82
N ARG A 89 14.31 -0.04 8.94
CA ARG A 89 15.29 0.98 9.33
C ARG A 89 14.64 2.11 10.12
N GLY A 90 13.50 2.63 9.64
CA GLY A 90 12.73 3.64 10.34
C GLY A 90 12.30 3.19 11.75
N SER A 91 11.91 1.92 11.91
CA SER A 91 11.59 1.33 13.22
C SER A 91 12.80 1.32 14.16
N GLN A 92 13.99 0.98 13.65
CA GLN A 92 15.24 1.01 14.42
C GLN A 92 15.62 2.44 14.83
N ASP A 93 15.46 3.41 13.92
CA ASP A 93 15.76 4.82 14.20
C ASP A 93 14.84 5.39 15.28
N VAL A 94 13.55 5.06 15.24
CA VAL A 94 12.58 5.46 16.27
C VAL A 94 12.92 4.81 17.62
N GLN A 95 13.34 3.54 17.63
CA GLN A 95 13.76 2.89 18.87
C GLN A 95 15.01 3.55 19.44
N GLY A 96 16.01 3.87 18.62
CA GLY A 96 17.19 4.62 19.04
C GLY A 96 16.85 6.02 19.60
N ALA A 97 15.87 6.70 19.00
CA ALA A 97 15.37 7.98 19.50
C ALA A 97 14.68 7.82 20.87
N LEU A 98 13.86 6.78 21.05
CA LEU A 98 13.23 6.47 22.35
C LEU A 98 14.27 6.23 23.45
N ASP A 99 15.31 5.48 23.17
CA ASP A 99 16.41 5.21 24.12
C ASP A 99 17.15 6.50 24.50
N ALA A 100 17.38 7.39 23.53
CA ALA A 100 18.00 8.69 23.77
C ALA A 100 17.10 9.61 24.63
N ILE A 101 15.80 9.68 24.31
CA ILE A 101 14.81 10.45 25.05
C ILE A 101 14.70 9.95 26.51
N THR A 102 14.73 8.64 26.72
CA THR A 102 14.67 8.02 28.05
C THR A 102 15.89 8.40 28.89
N ARG A 103 17.09 8.47 28.28
CA ARG A 103 18.30 8.96 28.97
C ARG A 103 18.18 10.43 29.37
N VAL A 104 17.70 11.28 28.43
CA VAL A 104 17.47 12.70 28.71
C VAL A 104 16.43 12.87 29.82
N ALA A 105 15.40 12.03 29.90
CA ALA A 105 14.43 12.03 31.00
C ALA A 105 15.11 11.81 32.35
N GLY A 106 16.01 10.82 32.44
CA GLY A 106 16.78 10.53 33.64
C GLY A 106 17.70 11.69 34.05
N GLU A 107 18.37 12.33 33.10
CA GLU A 107 19.22 13.50 33.35
C GLU A 107 18.40 14.71 33.85
N MET A 108 17.20 14.93 33.30
CA MET A 108 16.32 15.99 33.75
C MET A 108 15.78 15.73 35.16
N GLU A 109 15.46 14.49 35.52
CA GLU A 109 15.07 14.13 36.87
C GLU A 109 16.20 14.40 37.87
N GLN A 110 17.44 14.02 37.54
CA GLN A 110 18.63 14.32 38.36
C GLN A 110 18.83 15.85 38.51
N ALA A 111 18.72 16.60 37.41
CA ALA A 111 18.83 18.07 37.47
C ALA A 111 17.75 18.67 38.37
N GLY A 112 16.52 18.17 38.31
CA GLY A 112 15.42 18.60 39.22
C GLY A 112 15.72 18.35 40.69
N ASN A 113 16.33 17.20 41.01
CA ASN A 113 16.74 16.85 42.38
C ASN A 113 17.85 17.77 42.88
N LEU A 114 18.87 18.05 42.07
CA LEU A 114 19.94 18.96 42.40
C LEU A 114 19.45 20.42 42.68
N VAL A 115 18.49 20.89 41.84
CA VAL A 115 17.87 22.21 42.04
C VAL A 115 17.07 22.23 43.34
N SER A 116 16.36 21.15 43.68
CA SER A 116 15.61 21.05 44.93
C SER A 116 16.53 21.01 46.16
N GLU A 117 17.71 20.39 46.05
CA GLU A 117 18.73 20.37 47.08
C GLU A 117 19.32 21.78 47.27
N LEU A 118 19.66 22.48 46.18
CA LEU A 118 20.12 23.87 46.21
C LEU A 118 19.10 24.83 46.88
N GLU A 119 17.80 24.63 46.64
CA GLU A 119 16.72 25.37 47.28
C GLU A 119 16.77 25.19 48.82
N LYS A 120 16.92 23.95 49.31
CA LYS A 120 17.02 23.60 50.72
C LYS A 120 18.29 24.18 51.37
N GLU A 121 19.45 24.04 50.71
CA GLU A 121 20.71 24.57 51.23
C GLU A 121 20.67 26.10 51.32
N SER A 122 20.13 26.78 50.30
CA SER A 122 19.96 28.23 50.33
C SER A 122 19.04 28.68 51.45
N ALA A 123 17.98 27.93 51.76
CA ALA A 123 17.12 28.22 52.91
C ALA A 123 17.86 28.06 54.27
N GLN A 124 18.73 27.04 54.36
CA GLN A 124 19.58 26.84 55.57
C GLN A 124 20.58 27.96 55.74
N ILE A 125 21.23 28.41 54.65
CA ILE A 125 22.17 29.56 54.73
C ILE A 125 21.43 30.81 55.21
N ASN A 126 20.19 31.06 54.73
CA ASN A 126 19.41 32.21 55.19
C ASN A 126 19.17 32.19 56.71
N LEU A 127 18.84 31.00 57.26
CA LEU A 127 18.67 30.84 58.71
C LEU A 127 19.96 31.19 59.49
N VAL A 128 21.15 30.78 58.98
CA VAL A 128 22.43 31.11 59.61
C VAL A 128 22.73 32.62 59.57
N VAL A 129 22.42 33.26 58.42
CA VAL A 129 22.60 34.69 58.22
C VAL A 129 21.69 35.49 59.16
N ASP A 130 20.44 35.04 59.36
CA ASP A 130 19.50 35.63 60.31
C ASP A 130 20.07 35.60 61.78
N VAL A 131 20.68 34.47 62.15
CA VAL A 131 21.37 34.37 63.47
C VAL A 131 22.54 35.34 63.59
N ILE A 132 23.39 35.43 62.53
CA ILE A 132 24.55 36.35 62.52
C ILE A 132 24.05 37.79 62.62
N ARG A 133 22.97 38.13 61.90
CA ARG A 133 22.35 39.45 61.98
C ARG A 133 21.84 39.73 63.38
N GLY A 134 21.19 38.78 64.06
CA GLY A 134 20.73 38.89 65.43
C GLY A 134 21.88 39.09 66.40
N ILE A 135 23.04 38.42 66.24
CA ILE A 135 24.23 38.61 67.03
C ILE A 135 24.83 40.01 66.81
N ALA A 136 24.84 40.49 65.55
CA ALA A 136 25.33 41.84 65.24
C ALA A 136 24.44 42.94 65.88
N ASP A 137 23.10 42.76 65.84
CA ASP A 137 22.15 43.66 66.52
C ASP A 137 22.38 43.69 68.02
N GLN A 138 22.54 42.52 68.66
CA GLN A 138 22.85 42.48 70.13
C GLN A 138 24.21 43.10 70.43
N THR A 139 25.23 42.88 69.62
CA THR A 139 26.56 43.42 69.76
C THR A 139 26.56 44.94 69.62
N ASN A 140 25.80 45.49 68.69
CA ASN A 140 25.61 46.94 68.52
C ASN A 140 24.95 47.59 69.78
N LEU A 141 23.90 46.90 70.32
CA LEU A 141 23.24 47.34 71.53
C LEU A 141 24.17 47.27 72.74
N LEU A 142 24.97 46.21 72.89
CA LEU A 142 25.96 46.08 73.96
C LEU A 142 27.06 47.18 73.88
N ALA A 143 27.54 47.44 72.68
CA ALA A 143 28.52 48.45 72.38
C ALA A 143 27.96 49.87 72.69
N LEU A 144 26.70 50.15 72.37
CA LEU A 144 26.03 51.41 72.70
C LEU A 144 25.91 51.56 74.18
N ASN A 145 25.51 50.54 74.94
CA ASN A 145 25.44 50.57 76.37
C ASN A 145 26.84 50.82 77.03
N ALA A 146 27.89 50.19 76.51
CA ALA A 146 29.24 50.35 76.92
C ALA A 146 29.77 51.81 76.67
N ALA A 147 29.44 52.39 75.51
CA ALA A 147 29.78 53.74 75.15
C ALA A 147 29.10 54.76 76.08
N ILE A 148 27.81 54.52 76.43
CA ILE A 148 27.06 55.34 77.38
C ILE A 148 27.74 55.34 78.79
N GLU A 149 28.10 54.16 79.29
CA GLU A 149 28.68 54.00 80.59
C GLU A 149 30.16 54.53 80.61
N ALA A 150 30.90 54.40 79.53
CA ALA A 150 32.22 55.00 79.35
C ALA A 150 32.15 56.55 79.37
N ALA A 151 31.17 57.15 78.74
CA ALA A 151 30.92 58.62 78.82
C ALA A 151 30.54 59.06 80.21
N ARG A 152 29.85 58.22 80.97
CA ARG A 152 29.46 58.47 82.35
C ARG A 152 30.65 58.46 83.34
N ALA A 153 31.70 57.64 83.00
CA ALA A 153 32.93 57.55 83.79
C ALA A 153 33.93 58.74 83.57
N GLY A 154 33.62 59.67 82.67
CA GLY A 154 34.43 60.87 82.42
C GLY A 154 35.82 60.54 81.86
N GLU A 155 36.87 61.24 82.37
CA GLU A 155 38.25 61.04 81.87
C GLU A 155 38.76 59.60 82.04
N GLN A 156 38.31 58.87 83.07
CA GLN A 156 38.67 57.44 83.28
C GLN A 156 38.06 56.49 82.25
N GLY A 157 36.99 56.88 81.57
CA GLY A 157 36.31 56.04 80.54
C GLY A 157 36.77 56.25 79.12
N ARG A 158 37.66 57.22 78.81
CA ARG A 158 38.04 57.55 77.39
C ARG A 158 38.53 56.39 76.57
N GLY A 159 39.37 55.47 77.12
CA GLY A 159 39.87 54.29 76.41
C GLY A 159 38.74 53.30 76.12
N PHE A 160 37.80 53.11 77.04
CA PHE A 160 36.64 52.27 76.88
C PHE A 160 35.64 52.83 75.84
N ALA A 161 35.48 54.14 75.78
CA ALA A 161 34.61 54.79 74.79
C ALA A 161 35.08 54.50 73.32
N VAL A 162 36.40 54.60 73.08
CA VAL A 162 37.00 54.35 71.80
C VAL A 162 36.78 52.85 71.36
N VAL A 163 36.96 51.92 72.31
CA VAL A 163 36.73 50.46 72.00
C VAL A 163 35.23 50.21 71.74
N ALA A 164 34.35 50.84 72.54
CA ALA A 164 32.91 50.70 72.33
C ALA A 164 32.44 51.24 70.96
N ASP A 165 32.97 52.41 70.55
CA ASP A 165 32.65 52.92 69.19
C ASP A 165 33.20 52.07 68.06
N GLU A 166 34.40 51.50 68.24
CA GLU A 166 34.96 50.53 67.22
C GLU A 166 34.13 49.24 67.12
N VAL A 167 33.72 48.70 68.32
CA VAL A 167 32.81 47.50 68.32
C VAL A 167 31.48 47.85 67.69
N ARG A 168 30.93 49.03 67.95
CA ARG A 168 29.70 49.52 67.33
C ARG A 168 29.82 49.65 65.83
N THR A 169 30.93 50.18 65.32
CA THR A 169 31.25 50.34 63.91
C THR A 169 31.36 48.96 63.25
N LEU A 170 32.05 47.98 63.90
CA LEU A 170 32.17 46.60 63.42
C LEU A 170 30.83 45.90 63.35
N ALA A 171 29.97 46.06 64.36
CA ALA A 171 28.60 45.50 64.34
C ALA A 171 27.78 46.09 63.21
N GLY A 172 27.84 47.38 62.93
CA GLY A 172 27.17 48.02 61.80
C GLY A 172 27.69 47.50 60.45
N ARG A 173 29.01 47.30 60.32
CA ARG A 173 29.60 46.69 59.14
C ARG A 173 29.11 45.22 58.93
N THR A 174 29.01 44.47 60.04
CA THR A 174 28.50 43.10 60.02
C THR A 174 27.03 43.04 59.55
N GLN A 175 26.20 43.97 60.06
CA GLN A 175 24.80 44.12 59.63
C GLN A 175 24.68 44.44 58.11
N ALA A 176 25.52 45.35 57.59
CA ALA A 176 25.53 45.70 56.19
C ALA A 176 25.91 44.46 55.30
N SER A 177 27.01 43.78 55.71
CA SER A 177 27.46 42.55 54.97
C SER A 177 26.44 41.44 55.05
N THR A 178 25.76 41.22 56.18
CA THR A 178 24.67 40.21 56.24
C THR A 178 23.48 40.59 55.35
N GLY A 179 23.15 41.89 55.25
CA GLY A 179 22.13 42.41 54.35
C GLY A 179 22.44 42.11 52.86
N GLU A 180 23.71 42.29 52.46
CA GLU A 180 24.16 41.96 51.13
C GLU A 180 24.05 40.43 50.86
N ILE A 181 24.40 39.59 51.84
CA ILE A 181 24.29 38.16 51.75
C ILE A 181 22.83 37.70 51.56
N VAL A 182 21.89 38.31 52.35
CA VAL A 182 20.44 38.01 52.19
C VAL A 182 19.96 38.33 50.78
N ALA A 183 20.33 39.46 50.19
CA ALA A 183 19.97 39.84 48.86
C ALA A 183 20.51 38.84 47.80
N ILE A 184 21.72 38.32 48.01
CA ILE A 184 22.30 37.27 47.15
C ILE A 184 21.51 35.97 47.29
N ILE A 185 21.16 35.55 48.52
CA ILE A 185 20.40 34.35 48.80
C ILE A 185 18.99 34.43 48.18
N GLU A 186 18.30 35.56 48.32
CA GLU A 186 16.98 35.76 47.68
C GLU A 186 17.06 35.65 46.17
N THR A 187 18.11 36.22 45.56
CA THR A 187 18.37 36.08 44.12
C THR A 187 18.63 34.61 43.73
N LEU A 188 19.40 33.90 44.55
CA LEU A 188 19.71 32.47 44.32
C LEU A 188 18.43 31.61 44.39
N GLN A 189 17.58 31.84 45.41
CA GLN A 189 16.31 31.15 45.58
C GLN A 189 15.36 31.41 44.38
N ALA A 190 15.26 32.67 43.94
CA ALA A 190 14.47 33.02 42.78
C ALA A 190 14.96 32.30 41.50
N ARG A 191 16.29 32.20 41.31
CA ARG A 191 16.89 31.46 40.19
C ARG A 191 16.66 29.95 40.30
N ALA A 192 16.79 29.37 41.49
CA ALA A 192 16.53 27.96 41.74
C ALA A 192 15.05 27.60 41.43
N ASN A 193 14.11 28.42 41.91
CA ASN A 193 12.69 28.23 41.59
C ASN A 193 12.41 28.31 40.09
N ARG A 194 13.03 29.22 39.37
CA ARG A 194 12.92 29.32 37.93
C ARG A 194 13.49 28.08 37.22
N ALA A 195 14.67 27.60 37.67
CA ALA A 195 15.28 26.39 37.14
C ALA A 195 14.39 25.17 37.35
N LYS A 196 13.79 25.01 38.54
CA LYS A 196 12.83 23.95 38.88
C LYS A 196 11.61 23.97 37.95
N SER A 197 11.05 25.15 37.69
CA SER A 197 9.93 25.29 36.74
C SER A 197 10.31 24.87 35.33
N VAL A 198 11.47 25.30 34.83
CA VAL A 198 11.98 24.93 33.47
C VAL A 198 12.24 23.42 33.38
N THR A 199 12.85 22.82 34.39
CA THR A 199 13.09 21.37 34.44
C THR A 199 11.77 20.60 34.43
N GLY A 200 10.77 21.05 35.19
CA GLY A 200 9.43 20.45 35.21
C GLY A 200 8.75 20.52 33.84
N GLN A 201 8.82 21.65 33.12
CA GLN A 201 8.31 21.78 31.76
C GLN A 201 9.06 20.90 30.80
N SER A 202 10.37 20.76 30.92
CA SER A 202 11.20 19.88 30.10
C SER A 202 10.79 18.40 30.27
N CYS A 203 10.56 17.97 31.52
CA CYS A 203 10.05 16.61 31.79
C CYS A 203 8.70 16.34 31.13
N GLU A 204 7.79 17.32 31.09
CA GLU A 204 6.49 17.15 30.40
C GLU A 204 6.64 17.05 28.89
N MET A 205 7.50 17.90 28.29
CA MET A 205 7.81 17.77 26.85
C MET A 205 8.44 16.42 26.51
N ILE A 206 9.31 15.90 27.36
CA ILE A 206 9.92 14.58 27.18
C ILE A 206 8.85 13.49 27.18
N ARG A 207 7.89 13.50 28.09
CA ARG A 207 6.77 12.54 28.10
C ARG A 207 5.95 12.59 26.82
N GLN A 208 5.69 13.78 26.31
CA GLN A 208 5.01 13.97 25.03
C GLN A 208 5.82 13.39 23.86
N CYS A 209 7.14 13.60 23.85
CA CYS A 209 8.03 13.02 22.86
C CYS A 209 8.03 11.47 22.88
N VAL A 210 8.04 10.86 24.08
CA VAL A 210 7.91 9.40 24.24
C VAL A 210 6.61 8.90 23.62
N SER A 211 5.47 9.49 24.02
CA SER A 211 4.15 9.11 23.50
C SER A 211 4.07 9.26 21.97
N GLN A 212 4.62 10.34 21.41
CA GLN A 212 4.66 10.55 19.98
C GLN A 212 5.53 9.49 19.26
N SER A 213 6.68 9.15 19.84
CA SER A 213 7.58 8.13 19.28
C SER A 213 6.95 6.74 19.29
N GLU A 214 6.22 6.38 20.36
CA GLU A 214 5.45 5.13 20.45
C GLU A 214 4.37 5.04 19.35
N ARG A 215 3.64 6.14 19.13
CA ARG A 215 2.65 6.22 18.05
C ARG A 215 3.28 6.07 16.68
N THR A 216 4.44 6.70 16.47
CA THR A 216 5.20 6.59 15.21
C THR A 216 5.67 5.15 15.00
N SER A 217 6.19 4.48 16.02
CA SER A 217 6.58 3.07 15.98
C SER A 217 5.41 2.15 15.62
N ALA A 218 4.21 2.39 16.19
CA ALA A 218 3.00 1.66 15.85
C ALA A 218 2.60 1.87 14.37
N GLY A 219 2.70 3.10 13.86
CA GLY A 219 2.43 3.41 12.45
C GLY A 219 3.42 2.71 11.49
N ILE A 220 4.70 2.66 11.84
CA ILE A 220 5.70 1.95 11.04
C ILE A 220 5.39 0.46 10.98
N ARG A 221 5.00 -0.19 12.09
CA ARG A 221 4.58 -1.61 12.08
C ARG A 221 3.39 -1.87 11.16
N GLN A 222 2.41 -0.98 11.13
CA GLN A 222 1.28 -1.09 10.19
C GLN A 222 1.74 -0.99 8.72
N ILE A 223 2.76 -0.16 8.45
CA ILE A 223 3.37 -0.08 7.11
C ILE A 223 4.07 -1.39 6.76
N GLU A 224 4.84 -1.99 7.68
CA GLU A 224 5.49 -3.30 7.47
C GLU A 224 4.47 -4.39 7.14
N GLU A 225 3.36 -4.46 7.86
CA GLU A 225 2.28 -5.42 7.61
C GLU A 225 1.61 -5.20 6.24
N ALA A 226 1.30 -3.95 5.89
CA ALA A 226 0.70 -3.63 4.60
C ALA A 226 1.63 -3.95 3.42
N VAL A 227 2.91 -3.67 3.56
CA VAL A 227 3.92 -3.97 2.54
C VAL A 227 4.14 -5.48 2.39
N ALA A 228 4.11 -6.24 3.48
CA ALA A 228 4.14 -7.70 3.42
C ALA A 228 2.94 -8.27 2.64
N GLN A 229 1.73 -7.74 2.87
CA GLN A 229 0.54 -8.12 2.11
C GLN A 229 0.67 -7.80 0.60
N ILE A 230 1.29 -6.66 0.25
CA ILE A 230 1.54 -6.31 -1.17
C ILE A 230 2.49 -7.34 -1.81
N ALA A 231 3.55 -7.75 -1.10
CA ALA A 231 4.47 -8.77 -1.60
C ALA A 231 3.77 -10.12 -1.82
N ASP A 232 2.92 -10.54 -0.89
CA ASP A 232 2.14 -11.78 -1.02
C ASP A 232 1.15 -11.71 -2.19
N MET A 233 0.47 -10.57 -2.37
CA MET A 233 -0.41 -10.35 -3.53
C MET A 233 0.37 -10.40 -4.85
N ALA A 234 1.57 -9.83 -4.91
CA ALA A 234 2.40 -9.89 -6.10
C ALA A 234 2.76 -11.34 -6.47
N ILE A 235 3.07 -12.20 -5.50
CA ILE A 235 3.31 -13.64 -5.74
C ILE A 235 2.06 -14.32 -6.32
N GLN A 236 0.87 -14.02 -5.77
CA GLN A 236 -0.38 -14.59 -6.27
C GLN A 236 -0.70 -14.14 -7.70
N ILE A 237 -0.49 -12.85 -8.01
CA ILE A 237 -0.70 -12.31 -9.35
C ILE A 237 0.29 -12.96 -10.34
N ALA A 238 1.57 -13.10 -9.98
CA ALA A 238 2.55 -13.77 -10.82
C ALA A 238 2.16 -15.23 -11.13
N SER A 239 1.64 -15.97 -10.15
CA SER A 239 1.10 -17.32 -10.36
C SER A 239 -0.09 -17.33 -11.31
N ALA A 240 -1.04 -16.39 -11.13
CA ALA A 240 -2.20 -16.26 -12.01
C ALA A 240 -1.80 -15.90 -13.44
N CYS A 241 -0.79 -15.04 -13.63
CA CYS A 241 -0.23 -14.75 -14.95
C CYS A 241 0.36 -16.00 -15.62
N GLY A 242 1.07 -16.85 -14.87
CA GLY A 242 1.58 -18.11 -15.39
C GLY A 242 0.46 -19.08 -15.84
N GLU A 243 -0.63 -19.17 -15.07
CA GLU A 243 -1.80 -19.96 -15.46
C GLU A 243 -2.50 -19.36 -16.69
N GLN A 244 -2.66 -18.05 -16.78
CA GLN A 244 -3.24 -17.37 -17.93
C GLN A 244 -2.40 -17.54 -19.20
N ASP A 245 -1.08 -17.53 -19.10
CA ASP A 245 -0.20 -17.80 -20.25
C ASP A 245 -0.39 -19.22 -20.78
N ALA A 246 -0.45 -20.23 -19.90
CA ALA A 246 -0.72 -21.61 -20.28
C ALA A 246 -2.09 -21.80 -20.94
N VAL A 247 -3.14 -21.15 -20.41
CA VAL A 247 -4.49 -21.16 -21.01
C VAL A 247 -4.48 -20.46 -22.37
N SER A 248 -3.76 -19.35 -22.52
CA SER A 248 -3.62 -18.65 -23.81
C SER A 248 -2.94 -19.52 -24.86
N ASP A 249 -1.93 -20.30 -24.48
CA ASP A 249 -1.29 -21.26 -25.37
C ASP A 249 -2.24 -22.40 -25.81
N GLU A 250 -3.06 -22.89 -24.89
CA GLU A 250 -4.06 -23.91 -25.21
C GLU A 250 -5.14 -23.37 -26.15
N LEU A 251 -5.63 -22.16 -25.88
CA LEU A 251 -6.57 -21.48 -26.79
C LEU A 251 -5.98 -21.28 -28.18
N GLY A 252 -4.67 -20.91 -28.27
CA GLY A 252 -3.98 -20.81 -29.57
C GLY A 252 -4.04 -22.08 -30.37
N ARG A 253 -3.71 -23.20 -29.74
CA ARG A 253 -3.81 -24.53 -30.39
C ARG A 253 -5.25 -24.88 -30.81
N ASN A 254 -6.24 -24.51 -30.01
CA ASN A 254 -7.64 -24.74 -30.33
C ASN A 254 -8.10 -23.89 -31.52
N VAL A 255 -7.68 -22.61 -31.58
CA VAL A 255 -7.96 -21.74 -32.74
C VAL A 255 -7.34 -22.28 -34.02
N GLU A 256 -6.11 -22.79 -34.00
CA GLU A 256 -5.48 -23.46 -35.14
C GLU A 256 -6.30 -24.69 -35.62
N ARG A 257 -6.70 -25.56 -34.69
CA ARG A 257 -7.52 -26.73 -35.00
C ARG A 257 -8.88 -26.36 -35.61
N ILE A 258 -9.53 -25.30 -35.10
CA ILE A 258 -10.79 -24.81 -35.67
C ILE A 258 -10.56 -24.27 -37.07
N ASN A 259 -9.44 -23.58 -37.32
CA ASN A 259 -9.10 -23.09 -38.66
C ASN A 259 -8.86 -24.25 -39.66
N GLU A 260 -8.13 -25.28 -39.24
CA GLU A 260 -7.93 -26.49 -40.06
C GLU A 260 -9.27 -27.17 -40.36
N SER A 261 -10.12 -27.38 -39.36
CA SER A 261 -11.45 -27.98 -39.57
C SER A 261 -12.33 -27.15 -40.50
N SER A 262 -12.29 -25.79 -40.36
CA SER A 262 -13.01 -24.89 -41.28
C SER A 262 -12.54 -25.03 -42.72
N ASN A 263 -11.24 -25.19 -42.97
CA ASN A 263 -10.69 -25.41 -44.30
C ASN A 263 -11.13 -26.79 -44.89
N GLU A 264 -11.20 -27.84 -44.07
CA GLU A 264 -11.70 -29.13 -44.49
C GLU A 264 -13.19 -29.07 -44.89
N VAL A 265 -14.02 -28.36 -44.08
CA VAL A 265 -15.45 -28.17 -44.40
C VAL A 265 -15.63 -27.34 -45.68
N ALA A 266 -14.80 -26.28 -45.89
CA ALA A 266 -14.80 -25.51 -47.13
C ALA A 266 -14.51 -26.39 -48.33
N THR A 267 -13.50 -27.23 -48.22
CA THR A 267 -13.14 -28.19 -49.27
C THR A 267 -14.26 -29.18 -49.54
N GLY A 268 -14.91 -29.72 -48.50
CA GLY A 268 -16.07 -30.59 -48.59
C GLY A 268 -17.27 -29.94 -49.25
N ALA A 269 -17.54 -28.68 -48.97
CA ALA A 269 -18.61 -27.89 -49.61
C ALA A 269 -18.34 -27.71 -51.13
N ASP A 270 -17.09 -27.37 -51.53
CA ASP A 270 -16.72 -27.26 -52.95
C ASP A 270 -16.88 -28.59 -53.67
N HIS A 271 -16.42 -29.69 -53.10
CA HIS A 271 -16.63 -31.04 -53.65
C HIS A 271 -18.11 -31.38 -53.79
N THR A 272 -18.94 -31.06 -52.82
CA THR A 272 -20.39 -31.29 -52.86
C THR A 272 -21.04 -30.49 -53.98
N ALA A 273 -20.67 -29.21 -54.12
CA ALA A 273 -21.17 -28.33 -55.18
C ALA A 273 -20.81 -28.89 -56.59
N ARG A 274 -19.59 -29.36 -56.76
CA ARG A 274 -19.18 -30.01 -58.04
C ARG A 274 -19.98 -31.30 -58.32
N ALA A 275 -20.15 -32.18 -57.34
CA ALA A 275 -20.95 -33.37 -57.45
C ALA A 275 -22.40 -33.03 -57.79
N CYS A 276 -23.01 -32.00 -57.25
CA CYS A 276 -24.33 -31.49 -57.60
C CYS A 276 -24.40 -31.06 -59.07
N LEU A 277 -23.39 -30.38 -59.60
CA LEU A 277 -23.31 -29.99 -60.98
C LEU A 277 -23.29 -31.23 -61.92
N GLU A 278 -22.47 -32.21 -61.59
CA GLU A 278 -22.38 -33.48 -62.35
C GLU A 278 -23.71 -34.27 -62.33
N LEU A 279 -24.32 -34.37 -61.14
CA LEU A 279 -25.65 -35.03 -60.99
C LEU A 279 -26.77 -34.27 -61.74
N SER A 280 -26.74 -32.94 -61.78
CA SER A 280 -27.67 -32.08 -62.51
C SER A 280 -27.56 -32.38 -64.04
N GLN A 281 -26.33 -32.50 -64.56
CA GLN A 281 -26.08 -32.87 -65.98
C GLN A 281 -26.56 -34.27 -66.26
N LEU A 282 -26.34 -35.20 -65.33
CA LEU A 282 -26.81 -36.61 -65.52
C LEU A 282 -28.35 -36.69 -65.50
N ALA A 283 -29.03 -36.01 -64.60
CA ALA A 283 -30.47 -35.92 -64.52
C ALA A 283 -31.07 -35.27 -65.77
N ALA A 284 -30.46 -34.20 -66.29
CA ALA A 284 -30.87 -33.58 -67.56
C ALA A 284 -30.72 -34.58 -68.78
N SER A 285 -29.59 -35.27 -68.82
CA SER A 285 -29.34 -36.29 -69.86
C SER A 285 -30.35 -37.42 -69.79
N LEU A 286 -30.66 -37.92 -68.58
CA LEU A 286 -31.65 -39.00 -68.39
C LEU A 286 -33.05 -38.51 -68.78
N ARG A 287 -33.44 -37.30 -68.41
CA ARG A 287 -34.73 -36.71 -68.86
C ARG A 287 -34.81 -36.59 -70.38
N GLN A 288 -33.72 -36.16 -71.04
CA GLN A 288 -33.66 -36.12 -72.52
C GLN A 288 -33.78 -37.47 -73.14
N THR A 289 -33.14 -38.51 -72.60
CA THR A 289 -33.18 -39.90 -73.11
C THR A 289 -34.58 -40.48 -73.00
N ILE A 290 -35.22 -40.28 -71.84
CA ILE A 290 -36.62 -40.72 -71.62
C ILE A 290 -37.59 -39.99 -72.56
N GLY A 291 -37.39 -38.69 -72.81
CA GLY A 291 -38.21 -37.88 -73.70
C GLY A 291 -38.16 -38.32 -75.15
N ARG A 292 -37.21 -39.17 -75.53
CA ARG A 292 -37.15 -39.82 -76.87
C ARG A 292 -38.09 -41.01 -77.03
N PHE A 293 -38.54 -41.63 -75.93
CA PHE A 293 -39.53 -42.67 -75.96
C PHE A 293 -40.93 -42.06 -76.21
N ARG A 294 -41.34 -42.02 -77.46
CA ARG A 294 -42.72 -41.73 -77.84
C ARG A 294 -43.58 -42.96 -77.62
N LEU A 295 -44.35 -42.97 -76.58
CA LEU A 295 -45.42 -43.98 -76.44
C LEU A 295 -46.61 -43.50 -77.25
N ALA A 296 -46.75 -44.09 -78.41
CA ALA A 296 -47.89 -43.88 -79.34
C ALA A 296 -49.17 -44.44 -78.74
#